data_fb57f3e92e145e2cf1916baa7222a8b6
#
_entry.id   fb57f3e92e145e2cf1916baa7222a8b6
#
_cell.length_a   1.000
_cell.length_b   1.000
_cell.length_c   1.000
_cell.angle_alpha   90.00
_cell.angle_beta   90.00
_cell.angle_gamma   90.00
#
_symmetry.space_group_name_H-M   'P 1'
#
loop_
_entity.id
_entity.type
_entity.pdbx_description
1 polymer ?
#
loop_
_entity_poly.entity_id
_entity_poly.type
_entity_poly.pdbx_seq_one_letter_code
_entity_poly.pdbx_strand_id
1 'polypeptide(L)'
;LYGLLQNVGAQARIATASGIFLDMASSDYFGAALPRAVGESDAAFSLRIRANLLAPRATRVALVTALTTLTGRNPVIFEPLNASDTGGYCTGTLGYGVAGGYGCTSLPFQFFVTGYRPNATPVSNAGGYGVGPGGYNTAPMFYSSLENASGAVTDADIYAVAAAVVPTASIAWMNLSN
;
A
#
# COMPACT_ATOMS: atom_id res chain seq x y z
N LEU A 1 -7.43 -47.29 2.95
CA LEU A 1 -6.81 -46.59 4.07
C LEU A 1 -5.64 -45.66 3.59
N TYR A 2 -4.69 -46.19 2.83
CA TYR A 2 -3.52 -45.40 2.35
C TYR A 2 -3.91 -44.18 1.52
N GLY A 3 -4.86 -44.32 0.58
CA GLY A 3 -5.36 -43.18 -0.22
C GLY A 3 -6.05 -42.10 0.63
N LEU A 4 -6.74 -42.47 1.69
CA LEU A 4 -7.35 -41.51 2.62
C LEU A 4 -6.27 -40.71 3.38
N LEU A 5 -5.20 -41.36 3.81
CA LEU A 5 -4.08 -40.69 4.48
C LEU A 5 -3.36 -39.71 3.54
N GLN A 6 -3.16 -40.09 2.28
CA GLN A 6 -2.61 -39.17 1.28
C GLN A 6 -3.51 -37.96 1.05
N ASN A 7 -4.83 -38.16 0.97
CA ASN A 7 -5.78 -37.06 0.82
C ASN A 7 -5.74 -36.11 2.02
N VAL A 8 -5.69 -36.64 3.23
CA VAL A 8 -5.54 -35.81 4.45
C VAL A 8 -4.23 -35.01 4.40
N GLY A 9 -3.13 -35.67 4.03
CA GLY A 9 -1.84 -35.01 3.88
C GLY A 9 -1.84 -33.90 2.80
N ALA A 10 -2.60 -34.09 1.72
CA ALA A 10 -2.76 -33.07 0.69
C ALA A 10 -3.57 -31.87 1.20
N GLN A 11 -4.60 -32.08 2.00
CA GLN A 11 -5.43 -31.02 2.58
C GLN A 11 -4.71 -30.21 3.69
N ALA A 12 -3.65 -30.75 4.27
CA ALA A 12 -2.83 -30.04 5.25
C ALA A 12 -1.89 -28.97 4.66
N ARG A 13 -1.80 -28.90 3.33
CA ARG A 13 -0.89 -27.97 2.63
C ARG A 13 -1.69 -26.93 1.85
N ILE A 14 -1.43 -25.64 2.05
CA ILE A 14 -2.12 -24.55 1.34
C ILE A 14 -2.04 -24.70 -0.19
N ALA A 15 -0.95 -25.26 -0.70
CA ALA A 15 -0.75 -25.43 -2.15
C ALA A 15 -1.64 -26.52 -2.78
N THR A 16 -2.12 -27.47 -1.99
CA THR A 16 -2.88 -28.66 -2.45
C THR A 16 -4.23 -28.79 -1.77
N ALA A 17 -4.49 -27.97 -0.76
CA ALA A 17 -5.77 -27.93 -0.07
C ALA A 17 -6.87 -27.38 -0.97
N SER A 18 -8.10 -27.80 -0.70
CA SER A 18 -9.29 -27.39 -1.45
C SER A 18 -10.49 -27.11 -0.53
N GLY A 19 -11.40 -26.29 -1.00
CA GLY A 19 -12.66 -25.99 -0.34
C GLY A 19 -12.46 -25.47 1.10
N ILE A 20 -13.19 -26.06 2.03
CA ILE A 20 -13.20 -25.65 3.44
C ILE A 20 -11.83 -25.72 4.13
N PHE A 21 -10.92 -26.59 3.69
CA PHE A 21 -9.58 -26.68 4.28
C PHE A 21 -8.73 -25.44 3.96
N LEU A 22 -8.93 -24.82 2.80
CA LEU A 22 -8.32 -23.51 2.51
C LEU A 22 -8.93 -22.39 3.34
N ASP A 23 -10.23 -22.45 3.60
CA ASP A 23 -10.91 -21.46 4.44
C ASP A 23 -10.43 -21.57 5.90
N MET A 24 -10.24 -22.81 6.40
CA MET A 24 -9.64 -23.08 7.72
C MET A 24 -8.20 -22.55 7.78
N ALA A 25 -7.38 -22.87 6.78
CA ALA A 25 -6.00 -22.38 6.73
C ALA A 25 -5.94 -20.86 6.72
N SER A 26 -6.80 -20.18 5.94
CA SER A 26 -6.89 -18.73 5.95
C SER A 26 -7.29 -18.18 7.32
N SER A 27 -8.28 -18.80 7.97
CA SER A 27 -8.71 -18.41 9.30
C SER A 27 -7.60 -18.60 10.36
N ASP A 28 -6.83 -19.68 10.27
CA ASP A 28 -5.73 -19.96 11.20
C ASP A 28 -4.60 -18.92 11.10
N TYR A 29 -4.27 -18.48 9.89
CA TYR A 29 -3.18 -17.52 9.68
C TYR A 29 -3.61 -16.05 9.79
N PHE A 30 -4.83 -15.71 9.37
CA PHE A 30 -5.27 -14.33 9.22
C PHE A 30 -6.54 -14.00 10.03
N GLY A 31 -7.14 -14.97 10.68
CA GLY A 31 -8.43 -14.78 11.32
C GLY A 31 -9.51 -14.36 10.32
N ALA A 32 -10.24 -13.31 10.65
CA ALA A 32 -11.27 -12.74 9.77
C ALA A 32 -10.74 -11.77 8.71
N ALA A 33 -9.43 -11.50 8.67
CA ALA A 33 -8.86 -10.47 7.79
C ALA A 33 -8.75 -10.90 6.32
N LEU A 34 -8.76 -12.20 6.02
CA LEU A 34 -8.62 -12.71 4.65
C LEU A 34 -9.69 -13.77 4.32
N PRO A 35 -10.98 -13.41 4.28
CA PRO A 35 -12.03 -14.35 3.89
C PRO A 35 -11.97 -14.65 2.39
N ARG A 36 -12.50 -15.80 1.99
CA ARG A 36 -12.68 -16.13 0.57
C ARG A 36 -13.66 -15.15 -0.07
N ALA A 37 -13.31 -14.62 -1.23
CA ALA A 37 -14.21 -13.78 -2.00
C ALA A 37 -15.33 -14.61 -2.67
N VAL A 38 -16.48 -13.99 -2.89
CA VAL A 38 -17.61 -14.66 -3.54
C VAL A 38 -17.21 -15.09 -4.95
N GLY A 39 -17.33 -16.39 -5.25
CA GLY A 39 -16.97 -16.96 -6.54
C GLY A 39 -15.47 -17.19 -6.76
N GLU A 40 -14.63 -17.00 -5.75
CA GLU A 40 -13.21 -17.23 -5.85
C GLU A 40 -12.87 -18.72 -5.91
N SER A 41 -12.10 -19.12 -6.93
CA SER A 41 -11.65 -20.51 -7.07
C SER A 41 -10.60 -20.88 -6.02
N ASP A 42 -10.48 -22.18 -5.70
CA ASP A 42 -9.47 -22.68 -4.75
C ASP A 42 -8.05 -22.30 -5.17
N ALA A 43 -7.76 -22.34 -6.47
CA ALA A 43 -6.45 -21.97 -6.99
C ALA A 43 -6.13 -20.49 -6.76
N ALA A 44 -7.08 -19.60 -7.03
CA ALA A 44 -6.93 -18.16 -6.81
C ALA A 44 -6.81 -17.84 -5.31
N PHE A 45 -7.64 -18.46 -4.48
CA PHE A 45 -7.59 -18.28 -3.02
C PHE A 45 -6.29 -18.80 -2.41
N SER A 46 -5.80 -19.97 -2.83
CA SER A 46 -4.50 -20.51 -2.42
C SER A 46 -3.35 -19.57 -2.75
N LEU A 47 -3.34 -18.99 -3.96
CA LEU A 47 -2.36 -17.99 -4.36
C LEU A 47 -2.43 -16.73 -3.49
N ARG A 48 -3.65 -16.25 -3.20
CA ARG A 48 -3.87 -15.07 -2.36
C ARG A 48 -3.42 -15.29 -0.92
N ILE A 49 -3.72 -16.44 -0.33
CA ILE A 49 -3.22 -16.83 1.00
C ILE A 49 -1.68 -16.82 1.01
N ARG A 50 -1.05 -17.49 0.04
CA ARG A 50 0.42 -17.56 -0.06
C ARG A 50 1.06 -16.20 -0.28
N ALA A 51 0.48 -15.36 -1.14
CA ALA A 51 0.96 -14.00 -1.38
C ALA A 51 0.93 -13.16 -0.09
N ASN A 52 -0.13 -13.28 0.72
CA ASN A 52 -0.25 -12.56 1.99
C ASN A 52 0.69 -13.12 3.08
N LEU A 53 0.91 -14.44 3.13
CA LEU A 53 1.86 -15.05 4.07
C LEU A 53 3.31 -14.64 3.78
N LEU A 54 3.66 -14.51 2.49
CA LEU A 54 5.01 -14.18 2.03
C LEU A 54 5.19 -12.68 1.73
N ALA A 55 4.15 -11.87 1.96
CA ALA A 55 4.23 -10.44 1.72
C ALA A 55 5.34 -9.82 2.59
N PRO A 56 6.29 -9.10 1.99
CA PRO A 56 7.30 -8.39 2.75
C PRO A 56 6.62 -7.35 3.65
N ARG A 57 6.98 -7.35 4.92
CA ARG A 57 6.45 -6.41 5.93
C ARG A 57 7.61 -5.87 6.77
N ALA A 58 7.33 -4.83 7.53
CA ALA A 58 8.28 -4.27 8.49
C ALA A 58 9.61 -3.78 7.88
N THR A 59 9.64 -3.49 6.58
CA THR A 59 10.83 -2.92 5.92
C THR A 59 10.46 -1.68 5.13
N ARG A 60 11.41 -0.77 4.96
CA ARG A 60 11.26 0.43 4.14
C ARG A 60 10.83 0.08 2.71
N VAL A 61 11.46 -0.93 2.12
CA VAL A 61 11.16 -1.40 0.76
C VAL A 61 9.73 -1.90 0.66
N ALA A 62 9.26 -2.65 1.65
CA ALA A 62 7.88 -3.15 1.68
C ALA A 62 6.87 -1.99 1.71
N LEU A 63 7.13 -0.96 2.51
CA LEU A 63 6.26 0.21 2.60
C LEU A 63 6.25 1.01 1.29
N VAL A 64 7.43 1.23 0.69
CA VAL A 64 7.52 1.88 -0.63
C VAL A 64 6.75 1.09 -1.67
N THR A 65 6.96 -0.22 -1.74
CA THR A 65 6.27 -1.10 -2.72
C THR A 65 4.76 -1.09 -2.53
N ALA A 66 4.29 -1.21 -1.28
CA ALA A 66 2.86 -1.23 -0.98
C ALA A 66 2.17 0.09 -1.37
N LEU A 67 2.74 1.22 -0.99
CA LEU A 67 2.20 2.53 -1.32
C LEU A 67 2.30 2.83 -2.82
N THR A 68 3.39 2.45 -3.47
CA THR A 68 3.54 2.62 -4.92
C THR A 68 2.54 1.76 -5.70
N THR A 69 2.30 0.53 -5.26
CA THR A 69 1.30 -0.35 -5.89
C THR A 69 -0.11 0.23 -5.76
N LEU A 70 -0.43 0.86 -4.63
CA LEU A 70 -1.74 1.45 -4.39
C LEU A 70 -1.94 2.77 -5.14
N THR A 71 -0.95 3.67 -5.10
CA THR A 71 -1.09 5.06 -5.58
C THR A 71 -0.47 5.31 -6.96
N GLY A 72 0.38 4.39 -7.44
CA GLY A 72 1.18 4.59 -8.64
C GLY A 72 2.34 5.58 -8.47
N ARG A 73 2.57 6.11 -7.25
CA ARG A 73 3.59 7.12 -6.95
C ARG A 73 4.51 6.66 -5.82
N ASN A 74 5.80 6.92 -5.96
CA ASN A 74 6.79 6.56 -4.95
C ASN A 74 6.68 7.48 -3.73
N PRO A 75 6.44 6.95 -2.52
CA PRO A 75 6.46 7.74 -1.30
C PRO A 75 7.89 8.15 -0.94
N VAL A 76 8.03 9.24 -0.21
CA VAL A 76 9.30 9.65 0.40
C VAL A 76 9.29 9.23 1.87
N ILE A 77 10.31 8.46 2.27
CA ILE A 77 10.46 8.01 3.65
C ILE A 77 11.72 8.65 4.23
N PHE A 78 11.60 9.23 5.40
CA PHE A 78 12.69 9.85 6.15
C PHE A 78 12.78 9.21 7.54
N GLU A 79 13.93 8.64 7.83
CA GLU A 79 14.24 8.02 9.11
C GLU A 79 15.27 8.88 9.87
N PRO A 80 14.91 9.53 10.98
CA PRO A 80 15.82 10.46 11.70
C PRO A 80 17.11 9.82 12.25
N LEU A 81 17.11 8.50 12.44
CA LEU A 81 18.29 7.74 12.88
C LEU A 81 19.10 7.15 11.72
N ASN A 82 18.62 7.25 10.49
CA ASN A 82 19.29 6.69 9.34
C ASN A 82 20.23 7.73 8.71
N ALA A 83 21.52 7.48 8.74
CA ALA A 83 22.52 8.37 8.18
C ALA A 83 22.35 8.60 6.67
N SER A 84 21.74 7.66 5.95
CA SER A 84 21.45 7.83 4.53
C SER A 84 20.36 8.88 4.25
N ASP A 85 19.45 9.09 5.19
CA ASP A 85 18.35 10.05 5.05
C ASP A 85 18.73 11.41 5.66
N THR A 86 19.47 11.41 6.77
CA THR A 86 19.87 12.64 7.47
C THR A 86 21.14 13.26 6.91
N GLY A 87 21.96 12.47 6.22
CA GLY A 87 23.31 12.85 5.85
C GLY A 87 24.28 12.89 7.04
N GLY A 88 25.56 12.83 6.74
CA GLY A 88 26.65 12.98 7.72
C GLY A 88 27.45 14.24 7.48
N TYR A 89 28.20 14.68 8.47
CA TYR A 89 29.17 15.77 8.30
C TYR A 89 30.17 15.40 7.19
N CYS A 90 30.31 16.23 6.18
CA CYS A 90 31.12 15.98 4.97
C CYS A 90 30.59 14.92 3.99
N THR A 91 29.38 14.43 4.13
CA THR A 91 28.75 13.63 3.07
C THR A 91 27.91 14.55 2.18
N GLY A 92 28.01 14.42 0.86
CA GLY A 92 27.35 15.29 -0.10
C GLY A 92 25.82 15.28 -0.11
N THR A 93 25.21 14.61 0.85
CA THR A 93 23.75 14.46 1.02
C THR A 93 23.14 15.49 1.95
N LEU A 94 23.91 16.23 2.72
CA LEU A 94 23.44 17.28 3.62
C LEU A 94 23.98 18.64 3.13
N GLY A 95 23.10 19.46 2.58
CA GLY A 95 23.41 20.86 2.24
C GLY A 95 22.52 21.81 3.05
N TYR A 96 23.12 22.81 3.74
CA TYR A 96 22.35 23.81 4.46
C TYR A 96 21.41 24.55 3.51
N GLY A 97 20.10 24.41 3.74
CA GLY A 97 19.07 25.03 2.90
C GLY A 97 18.82 24.37 1.53
N VAL A 98 19.47 23.24 1.21
CA VAL A 98 19.35 22.59 -0.13
C VAL A 98 18.79 21.18 -0.06
N ALA A 99 19.29 20.33 0.83
CA ALA A 99 18.85 18.94 0.93
C ALA A 99 19.20 18.33 2.29
N GLY A 100 18.47 17.26 2.65
CA GLY A 100 18.64 16.51 3.88
C GLY A 100 17.82 17.06 5.04
N GLY A 101 17.74 16.29 6.10
CA GLY A 101 17.10 16.63 7.36
C GLY A 101 18.04 16.40 8.53
N TYR A 102 17.85 17.14 9.62
CA TYR A 102 18.62 16.87 10.84
C TYR A 102 18.15 15.56 11.47
N GLY A 103 19.10 14.69 11.81
CA GLY A 103 18.82 13.50 12.58
C GLY A 103 18.42 13.85 14.02
N CYS A 104 17.68 12.94 14.64
CA CYS A 104 17.26 13.10 16.03
C CYS A 104 17.36 11.76 16.75
N THR A 105 18.23 11.67 17.75
CA THR A 105 18.38 10.48 18.59
C THR A 105 17.24 10.30 19.60
N SER A 106 16.41 11.32 19.80
CA SER A 106 15.27 11.31 20.72
C SER A 106 14.02 10.68 20.10
N LEU A 107 14.07 10.27 18.84
CA LEU A 107 12.95 9.68 18.09
C LEU A 107 13.23 8.22 17.71
N PRO A 108 13.48 7.31 18.67
CA PRO A 108 13.69 5.91 18.37
C PRO A 108 12.39 5.31 17.81
N PHE A 109 12.52 4.43 16.83
CA PHE A 109 11.40 3.73 16.17
C PHE A 109 10.34 4.62 15.53
N GLN A 110 10.69 5.86 15.18
CA GLN A 110 9.84 6.81 14.51
C GLN A 110 10.40 7.18 13.14
N PHE A 111 9.52 7.34 12.17
CA PHE A 111 9.89 7.77 10.83
C PHE A 111 8.77 8.57 10.18
N PHE A 112 9.12 9.37 9.20
CA PHE A 112 8.20 10.23 8.48
C PHE A 112 7.99 9.69 7.08
N VAL A 113 6.74 9.67 6.64
CA VAL A 113 6.33 9.19 5.32
C VAL A 113 5.54 10.28 4.64
N THR A 114 6.03 10.75 3.51
CA THR A 114 5.24 11.56 2.60
C THR A 114 4.66 10.65 1.53
N GLY A 115 3.39 10.33 1.67
CA GLY A 115 2.61 9.58 0.69
C GLY A 115 1.98 10.53 -0.32
N TYR A 116 1.75 10.04 -1.51
CA TYR A 116 1.10 10.81 -2.56
C TYR A 116 -0.24 10.18 -2.92
N ARG A 117 -1.24 11.03 -3.15
CA ARG A 117 -2.50 10.56 -3.74
C ARG A 117 -2.27 10.12 -5.19
N PRO A 118 -3.03 9.16 -5.71
CA PRO A 118 -2.95 8.79 -7.13
C PRO A 118 -3.16 10.02 -8.01
N ASN A 119 -2.46 10.06 -9.12
CA ASN A 119 -2.76 11.08 -10.12
C ASN A 119 -4.19 10.85 -10.63
N ALA A 120 -5.01 11.87 -10.55
CA ALA A 120 -6.34 11.84 -11.15
C ALA A 120 -6.20 11.49 -12.64
N THR A 121 -6.89 10.45 -13.10
CA THR A 121 -7.04 10.21 -14.54
C THR A 121 -7.81 11.39 -15.11
N PRO A 122 -7.26 12.12 -16.10
CA PRO A 122 -7.99 13.22 -16.71
C PRO A 122 -9.29 12.69 -17.29
N VAL A 123 -10.41 13.14 -16.74
CA VAL A 123 -11.73 12.84 -17.31
C VAL A 123 -11.86 13.72 -18.53
N SER A 124 -11.99 13.09 -19.71
CA SER A 124 -12.23 13.83 -20.96
C SER A 124 -13.46 14.71 -20.80
N ASN A 125 -13.35 15.99 -21.16
CA ASN A 125 -14.40 16.99 -21.08
C ASN A 125 -14.85 17.43 -19.66
N ALA A 126 -14.06 17.15 -18.62
CA ALA A 126 -14.25 17.80 -17.31
C ALA A 126 -13.45 19.10 -17.28
N GLY A 127 -14.11 20.21 -17.26
CA GLY A 127 -13.47 21.54 -17.09
C GLY A 127 -13.48 21.95 -15.63
N GLY A 128 -12.32 22.42 -15.12
CA GLY A 128 -12.23 23.13 -13.85
C GLY A 128 -12.43 24.63 -14.05
N TYR A 129 -12.79 25.36 -12.98
CA TYR A 129 -12.89 26.81 -13.00
C TYR A 129 -11.53 27.41 -13.38
N GLY A 130 -11.47 28.11 -14.52
CA GLY A 130 -10.24 28.79 -14.98
C GLY A 130 -9.28 27.95 -15.83
N VAL A 131 -9.65 26.72 -16.26
CA VAL A 131 -8.83 25.87 -17.12
C VAL A 131 -9.39 25.84 -18.54
N GLY A 132 -8.53 26.09 -19.52
CA GLY A 132 -8.82 26.49 -20.86
C GLY A 132 -9.55 25.62 -21.88
N PRO A 133 -9.95 24.36 -21.72
CA PRO A 133 -10.73 23.73 -22.77
C PRO A 133 -12.26 23.84 -22.63
N GLY A 134 -12.75 24.48 -21.56
CA GLY A 134 -14.17 24.67 -21.31
C GLY A 134 -14.65 26.08 -21.57
N GLY A 135 -14.64 26.54 -22.83
CA GLY A 135 -15.31 27.79 -23.19
C GLY A 135 -16.82 27.65 -23.01
N TYR A 136 -17.46 28.70 -22.51
CA TYR A 136 -18.90 28.83 -22.47
C TYR A 136 -19.45 28.49 -23.87
N ASN A 137 -20.26 27.46 -24.01
CA ASN A 137 -20.89 27.02 -25.26
C ASN A 137 -20.02 26.19 -26.25
N THR A 138 -18.88 25.64 -25.84
CA THR A 138 -17.99 24.92 -26.78
C THR A 138 -17.83 23.42 -26.52
N ALA A 139 -18.26 22.88 -25.39
CA ALA A 139 -18.27 21.44 -25.15
C ALA A 139 -19.28 21.06 -24.05
N PRO A 140 -19.85 19.85 -24.06
CA PRO A 140 -20.62 19.34 -22.94
C PRO A 140 -19.73 19.27 -21.71
N MET A 141 -19.97 20.13 -20.74
CA MET A 141 -19.31 20.07 -19.43
C MET A 141 -19.98 18.97 -18.60
N PHE A 142 -19.22 17.95 -18.23
CA PHE A 142 -19.65 16.99 -17.25
C PHE A 142 -19.17 17.44 -15.87
N TYR A 143 -20.10 17.47 -14.91
CA TYR A 143 -19.72 17.53 -13.50
C TYR A 143 -19.14 16.17 -13.12
N SER A 144 -17.84 16.11 -12.86
CA SER A 144 -17.24 14.88 -12.36
C SER A 144 -17.50 14.76 -10.85
N SER A 145 -17.78 13.55 -10.37
CA SER A 145 -17.81 13.27 -8.95
C SER A 145 -16.39 13.44 -8.37
N LEU A 146 -16.28 13.70 -7.07
CA LEU A 146 -14.99 13.76 -6.39
C LEU A 146 -14.20 12.46 -6.59
N GLU A 147 -14.88 11.35 -6.66
CA GLU A 147 -14.32 10.01 -6.91
C GLU A 147 -13.68 9.91 -8.31
N ASN A 148 -14.31 10.50 -9.33
CA ASN A 148 -13.73 10.57 -10.68
C ASN A 148 -12.57 11.56 -10.77
N ALA A 149 -12.54 12.57 -9.91
CA ALA A 149 -11.48 13.57 -9.88
C ALA A 149 -10.26 13.13 -9.05
N SER A 150 -10.46 12.38 -7.97
CA SER A 150 -9.41 11.95 -7.04
C SER A 150 -9.01 10.47 -7.20
N GLY A 151 -9.74 9.69 -8.05
CA GLY A 151 -9.56 8.24 -8.17
C GLY A 151 -10.29 7.45 -7.09
N ALA A 152 -10.36 6.13 -7.27
CA ALA A 152 -11.04 5.20 -6.35
C ALA A 152 -10.29 4.98 -5.03
N VAL A 153 -9.04 5.46 -4.90
CA VAL A 153 -8.21 5.29 -3.70
C VAL A 153 -8.44 6.46 -2.76
N THR A 154 -8.92 6.16 -1.58
CA THR A 154 -9.15 7.16 -0.53
C THR A 154 -7.91 7.34 0.37
N ASP A 155 -7.85 8.47 1.07
CA ASP A 155 -6.80 8.68 2.09
C ASP A 155 -6.83 7.58 3.18
N ALA A 156 -8.02 7.08 3.52
CA ALA A 156 -8.18 5.99 4.47
C ALA A 156 -7.54 4.69 3.98
N ASP A 157 -7.62 4.40 2.69
CA ASP A 157 -6.97 3.21 2.10
C ASP A 157 -5.45 3.34 2.17
N ILE A 158 -4.90 4.53 1.92
CA ILE A 158 -3.46 4.79 2.01
C ILE A 158 -2.97 4.58 3.45
N TYR A 159 -3.69 5.12 4.44
CA TYR A 159 -3.37 4.89 5.86
C TYR A 159 -3.49 3.42 6.25
N ALA A 160 -4.52 2.71 5.79
CA ALA A 160 -4.73 1.30 6.09
C ALA A 160 -3.61 0.42 5.52
N VAL A 161 -3.19 0.66 4.29
CA VAL A 161 -2.09 -0.07 3.66
C VAL A 161 -0.76 0.22 4.37
N ALA A 162 -0.50 1.46 4.73
CA ALA A 162 0.69 1.80 5.50
C ALA A 162 0.69 1.10 6.86
N ALA A 163 -0.42 1.15 7.61
CA ALA A 163 -0.55 0.50 8.92
C ALA A 163 -0.37 -1.03 8.84
N ALA A 164 -0.81 -1.68 7.75
CA ALA A 164 -0.65 -3.12 7.55
C ALA A 164 0.81 -3.56 7.34
N VAL A 165 1.67 -2.65 6.89
CA VAL A 165 3.09 -2.93 6.57
C VAL A 165 4.03 -2.48 7.67
N VAL A 166 3.71 -1.40 8.37
CA VAL A 166 4.54 -0.82 9.44
C VAL A 166 4.63 -1.77 10.64
N PRO A 167 5.82 -1.95 11.25
CA PRO A 167 5.98 -2.75 12.45
C PRO A 167 5.15 -2.20 13.62
N THR A 168 4.53 -3.07 14.39
CA THR A 168 3.65 -2.69 15.53
C THR A 168 4.36 -1.82 16.58
N ALA A 169 5.68 -1.91 16.70
CA ALA A 169 6.46 -1.14 17.66
C ALA A 169 6.99 0.19 17.09
N SER A 170 6.65 0.53 15.85
CA SER A 170 7.13 1.74 15.17
C SER A 170 6.00 2.73 14.95
N ILE A 171 6.34 4.02 14.96
CA ILE A 171 5.41 5.11 14.68
C ILE A 171 5.76 5.71 13.31
N ALA A 172 4.84 5.57 12.38
CA ALA A 172 4.91 6.23 11.08
C ALA A 172 4.12 7.55 11.12
N TRP A 173 4.82 8.66 11.01
CA TRP A 173 4.20 9.97 10.85
C TRP A 173 3.90 10.20 9.38
N MET A 174 2.64 10.11 8.99
CA MET A 174 2.24 10.22 7.59
C MET A 174 1.74 11.60 7.24
N ASN A 175 2.25 12.15 6.14
CA ASN A 175 1.75 13.33 5.47
C ASN A 175 1.31 12.94 4.05
N LEU A 176 0.10 13.30 3.66
CA LEU A 176 -0.41 13.05 2.32
C LEU A 176 -0.36 14.34 1.49
N SER A 177 0.28 14.24 0.33
CA SER A 177 0.38 15.31 -0.66
C SER A 177 -0.33 14.93 -1.97
N ASN A 178 -0.63 15.92 -2.77
CA ASN A 178 -1.17 15.72 -4.13
C ASN A 178 -0.06 15.52 -5.14
#